data_50483ff304b4f77b042ce882b62e2134
#
_entry.id   50483ff304b4f77b042ce882b62e2134
#
_cell.length_a   1.000
_cell.length_b   1.000
_cell.length_c   1.000
_cell.angle_alpha   90.00
_cell.angle_beta   90.00
_cell.angle_gamma   90.00
#
_symmetry.space_group_name_H-M   'P 1'
#
loop_
_entity.id
_entity.type
_entity.pdbx_description
1 polymer ?
#
loop_
_entity_poly.entity_id
_entity_poly.type
_entity_poly.pdbx_seq_one_letter_code
_entity_poly.pdbx_strand_id
1 'polypeptide(L)'
;MKKLVLFSAVIAFITLTMSFTGLNNSNKSATPAKAVYEVPADVQEIIDNSCYGCHNSGSKNKKGKLKLDFDKMPEMKTGKLVGKLVKIHDAVDENDMPPKKFLNNYPDRALSDEQKEKLTTWAKDLANSYGGE
;
A
#
# COMPACT_ATOMS: atom_id res chain seq x y z
N MET A 1 -80.93 13.99 -27.35
CA MET A 1 -80.79 15.33 -26.78
C MET A 1 -79.51 15.29 -25.93
N LYS A 2 -78.37 15.51 -26.58
CA LYS A 2 -77.60 16.74 -26.54
C LYS A 2 -77.22 17.17 -25.10
N LYS A 3 -76.07 16.92 -24.68
CA LYS A 3 -75.22 17.90 -23.97
C LYS A 3 -73.78 17.59 -24.16
N LEU A 4 -73.17 18.32 -24.98
CA LEU A 4 -71.80 18.55 -25.26
C LEU A 4 -71.20 19.16 -23.98
N VAL A 5 -70.29 18.46 -23.31
CA VAL A 5 -69.48 19.05 -22.24
C VAL A 5 -68.06 19.09 -22.73
N LEU A 6 -67.64 20.25 -23.07
CA LEU A 6 -66.31 20.63 -23.40
C LEU A 6 -65.45 20.53 -22.09
N PHE A 7 -64.71 19.46 -21.94
CA PHE A 7 -63.67 19.45 -20.95
C PHE A 7 -62.35 20.00 -21.52
N SER A 8 -62.17 21.24 -21.18
CA SER A 8 -60.92 21.93 -21.42
C SER A 8 -59.76 21.14 -20.77
N ALA A 9 -58.98 20.50 -21.61
CA ALA A 9 -57.78 19.84 -21.17
C ALA A 9 -56.70 20.89 -20.85
N VAL A 10 -56.57 21.23 -19.59
CA VAL A 10 -55.41 21.96 -19.11
C VAL A 10 -54.24 20.97 -19.10
N ILE A 11 -53.49 21.01 -20.17
CA ILE A 11 -52.21 20.31 -20.23
C ILE A 11 -51.24 21.11 -19.37
N ALA A 12 -51.11 20.70 -18.11
CA ALA A 12 -50.04 21.18 -17.28
C ALA A 12 -48.73 20.59 -17.82
N PHE A 13 -48.00 21.40 -18.55
CA PHE A 13 -46.61 21.14 -18.91
C PHE A 13 -45.80 21.12 -17.64
N ILE A 14 -45.66 19.95 -17.03
CA ILE A 14 -44.68 19.73 -16.00
C ILE A 14 -43.33 19.63 -16.72
N THR A 15 -42.66 20.75 -16.85
CA THR A 15 -41.25 20.80 -17.21
C THR A 15 -40.46 20.18 -16.12
N LEU A 16 -40.23 18.88 -16.25
CA LEU A 16 -39.27 18.14 -15.43
C LEU A 16 -37.85 18.67 -15.78
N THR A 17 -37.45 19.73 -15.09
CA THR A 17 -36.05 20.17 -15.12
C THR A 17 -35.23 19.10 -14.42
N MET A 18 -34.76 18.13 -15.19
CA MET A 18 -33.68 17.28 -14.76
C MET A 18 -32.48 18.19 -14.50
N SER A 19 -32.32 18.58 -13.25
CA SER A 19 -31.02 19.09 -12.77
C SER A 19 -30.00 17.98 -12.92
N PHE A 20 -29.34 17.99 -14.07
CA PHE A 20 -28.15 17.23 -14.29
C PHE A 20 -27.09 17.82 -13.35
N THR A 21 -27.07 17.33 -12.11
CA THR A 21 -25.93 17.57 -11.22
C THR A 21 -24.75 16.88 -11.88
N GLY A 22 -24.03 17.66 -12.68
CA GLY A 22 -22.76 17.23 -13.23
C GLY A 22 -21.91 16.69 -12.07
N LEU A 23 -21.71 15.40 -12.07
CA LEU A 23 -20.59 14.79 -11.37
C LEU A 23 -19.35 15.46 -11.96
N ASN A 24 -18.94 16.55 -11.33
CA ASN A 24 -17.61 17.08 -11.52
C ASN A 24 -16.66 16.00 -11.01
N ASN A 25 -16.44 15.02 -11.87
CA ASN A 25 -15.27 14.16 -11.76
C ASN A 25 -14.08 15.07 -12.03
N SER A 26 -13.74 15.85 -11.03
CA SER A 26 -12.45 16.53 -10.97
C SER A 26 -11.43 15.41 -10.94
N ASN A 27 -11.09 14.92 -12.11
CA ASN A 27 -9.80 14.31 -12.34
C ASN A 27 -8.77 15.42 -12.06
N LYS A 28 -8.63 15.70 -10.76
CA LYS A 28 -7.47 16.40 -10.26
C LYS A 28 -6.33 15.44 -10.63
N SER A 29 -5.68 15.75 -11.75
CA SER A 29 -4.37 15.20 -12.07
C SER A 29 -3.52 15.54 -10.85
N ALA A 30 -3.53 14.64 -9.88
CA ALA A 30 -2.63 14.73 -8.75
C ALA A 30 -1.27 14.61 -9.41
N THR A 31 -0.52 15.69 -9.44
CA THR A 31 0.94 15.61 -9.56
C THR A 31 1.34 14.46 -8.65
N PRO A 32 2.01 13.41 -9.13
CA PRO A 32 2.33 12.27 -8.30
C PRO A 32 3.07 12.83 -7.09
N ALA A 33 2.43 12.74 -5.92
CA ALA A 33 3.08 13.14 -4.68
C ALA A 33 4.32 12.25 -4.59
N LYS A 34 5.50 12.89 -4.48
CA LYS A 34 6.76 12.15 -4.34
C LYS A 34 6.52 11.08 -3.28
N ALA A 35 6.68 9.81 -3.66
CA ALA A 35 6.47 8.71 -2.76
C ALA A 35 7.34 8.91 -1.50
N VAL A 36 6.73 8.78 -0.34
CA VAL A 36 7.40 8.93 0.95
C VAL A 36 7.62 7.54 1.51
N TYR A 37 8.80 7.27 2.04
CA TYR A 37 9.05 6.04 2.76
C TYR A 37 8.19 6.02 4.03
N GLU A 38 7.18 5.16 4.02
CA GLU A 38 6.26 5.00 5.14
C GLU A 38 6.08 3.50 5.42
N VAL A 39 6.08 3.15 6.69
CA VAL A 39 5.82 1.78 7.15
C VAL A 39 4.54 1.80 7.96
N PRO A 40 3.47 1.11 7.53
CA PRO A 40 2.26 0.95 8.32
C PRO A 40 2.55 0.30 9.67
N ALA A 41 1.78 0.64 10.70
CA ALA A 41 2.06 0.20 12.07
C ALA A 41 2.08 -1.32 12.22
N ASP A 42 1.19 -2.03 11.54
CA ASP A 42 1.14 -3.49 11.54
C ASP A 42 2.33 -4.14 10.82
N VAL A 43 2.85 -3.51 9.76
CA VAL A 43 4.08 -3.94 9.09
C VAL A 43 5.31 -3.65 9.96
N GLN A 44 5.32 -2.50 10.65
CA GLN A 44 6.40 -2.15 11.57
C GLN A 44 6.51 -3.17 12.71
N GLU A 45 5.39 -3.60 13.28
CA GLU A 45 5.36 -4.64 14.31
C GLU A 45 5.97 -5.96 13.81
N ILE A 46 5.67 -6.36 12.58
CA ILE A 46 6.27 -7.55 11.95
C ILE A 46 7.79 -7.39 11.79
N ILE A 47 8.22 -6.23 11.30
CA ILE A 47 9.64 -5.92 11.13
C ILE A 47 10.38 -5.98 12.47
N ASP A 48 9.83 -5.33 13.50
CA ASP A 48 10.43 -5.27 14.83
C ASP A 48 10.57 -6.66 15.45
N ASN A 49 9.55 -7.48 15.30
CA ASN A 49 9.56 -8.84 15.82
C ASN A 49 10.56 -9.74 15.09
N SER A 50 10.54 -9.77 13.77
CA SER A 50 11.17 -10.85 13.00
C SER A 50 12.44 -10.43 12.24
N CYS A 51 12.66 -9.12 12.01
CA CYS A 51 13.71 -8.63 11.11
C CYS A 51 14.71 -7.70 11.80
N TYR A 52 14.21 -6.73 12.56
CA TYR A 52 14.99 -5.59 13.07
C TYR A 52 16.17 -5.99 13.93
N GLY A 53 16.07 -7.07 14.71
CA GLY A 53 17.17 -7.56 15.53
C GLY A 53 18.48 -7.82 14.78
N CYS A 54 18.39 -8.17 13.49
CA CYS A 54 19.55 -8.39 12.62
C CYS A 54 19.79 -7.26 11.61
N HIS A 55 18.75 -6.47 11.28
CA HIS A 55 18.74 -5.52 10.19
C HIS A 55 18.60 -4.07 10.67
N ASN A 56 19.39 -3.67 11.65
CA ASN A 56 19.49 -2.30 12.16
C ASN A 56 20.93 -1.83 12.28
N SER A 57 21.15 -0.53 12.40
CA SER A 57 22.48 0.08 12.48
C SER A 57 23.29 -0.36 13.69
N GLY A 58 22.64 -0.71 14.81
CA GLY A 58 23.26 -1.19 16.05
C GLY A 58 23.51 -2.69 16.09
N SER A 59 23.03 -3.45 15.09
CA SER A 59 23.09 -4.91 15.11
C SER A 59 24.51 -5.46 15.16
N LYS A 60 24.73 -6.48 16.00
CA LYS A 60 25.95 -7.29 16.03
C LYS A 60 26.06 -8.19 14.79
N ASN A 61 24.97 -8.47 14.10
CA ASN A 61 24.96 -9.22 12.85
C ASN A 61 25.44 -8.33 11.68
N LYS A 62 26.77 -8.24 11.53
CA LYS A 62 27.39 -7.42 10.47
C LYS A 62 26.87 -7.77 9.08
N LYS A 63 26.66 -9.06 8.79
CA LYS A 63 26.18 -9.53 7.47
C LYS A 63 24.72 -9.11 7.22
N GLY A 64 23.84 -9.22 8.21
CA GLY A 64 22.47 -8.76 8.14
C GLY A 64 22.40 -7.26 7.90
N LYS A 65 23.08 -6.47 8.73
CA LYS A 65 23.13 -5.01 8.62
C LYS A 65 23.68 -4.52 7.27
N LEU A 66 24.69 -5.16 6.71
CA LEU A 66 25.25 -4.78 5.40
C LEU A 66 24.25 -5.06 4.25
N LYS A 67 23.47 -6.14 4.37
CA LYS A 67 22.48 -6.49 3.35
C LYS A 67 21.27 -5.56 3.41
N LEU A 68 20.75 -5.29 4.61
CA LEU A 68 19.60 -4.43 4.86
C LEU A 68 19.80 -3.74 6.21
N ASP A 69 19.53 -2.45 6.26
CA ASP A 69 19.55 -1.65 7.48
C ASP A 69 18.31 -0.75 7.45
N PHE A 70 17.29 -1.11 8.23
CA PHE A 70 16.00 -0.39 8.25
C PHE A 70 16.17 1.06 8.70
N ASP A 71 17.10 1.35 9.60
CA ASP A 71 17.34 2.72 10.09
C ASP A 71 17.79 3.66 8.98
N LYS A 72 18.38 3.11 7.91
CA LYS A 72 18.89 3.90 6.78
C LYS A 72 17.94 3.97 5.59
N MET A 73 16.86 3.20 5.61
CA MET A 73 15.95 3.18 4.46
C MET A 73 15.30 4.53 4.15
N PRO A 74 14.87 5.32 5.14
CA PRO A 74 14.26 6.62 4.87
C PRO A 74 15.18 7.61 4.15
N GLU A 75 16.50 7.47 4.32
CA GLU A 75 17.51 8.37 3.76
C GLU A 75 18.11 7.85 2.44
N MET A 76 17.66 6.69 1.97
CA MET A 76 18.21 6.11 0.75
C MET A 76 17.74 6.87 -0.50
N LYS A 77 18.62 6.97 -1.49
CA LYS A 77 18.23 7.39 -2.85
C LYS A 77 17.20 6.42 -3.42
N THR A 78 16.23 6.92 -4.15
CA THR A 78 15.09 6.17 -4.71
C THR A 78 15.49 4.80 -5.29
N GLY A 79 16.40 4.77 -6.25
CA GLY A 79 16.79 3.49 -6.89
C GLY A 79 17.39 2.47 -5.91
N LYS A 80 18.11 2.93 -4.86
CA LYS A 80 18.64 2.04 -3.84
C LYS A 80 17.52 1.55 -2.91
N LEU A 81 16.59 2.42 -2.55
CA LEU A 81 15.42 2.09 -1.74
C LEU A 81 14.57 1.04 -2.43
N VAL A 82 14.17 1.28 -3.68
CA VAL A 82 13.42 0.33 -4.51
C VAL A 82 14.13 -1.03 -4.55
N GLY A 83 15.44 -1.06 -4.83
CA GLY A 83 16.20 -2.30 -4.83
C GLY A 83 16.25 -3.02 -3.47
N LYS A 84 16.10 -2.29 -2.34
CA LYS A 84 15.97 -2.92 -1.02
C LYS A 84 14.57 -3.46 -0.78
N LEU A 85 13.54 -2.75 -1.18
CA LEU A 85 12.14 -3.18 -1.07
C LEU A 85 11.89 -4.46 -1.89
N VAL A 86 12.37 -4.51 -3.12
CA VAL A 86 12.30 -5.73 -3.95
C VAL A 86 12.98 -6.91 -3.26
N LYS A 87 14.17 -6.71 -2.68
CA LYS A 87 14.87 -7.76 -1.95
C LYS A 87 14.19 -8.19 -0.65
N ILE A 88 13.45 -7.30 0.02
CA ILE A 88 12.61 -7.69 1.16
C ILE A 88 11.50 -8.61 0.68
N HIS A 89 10.78 -8.19 -0.38
CA HIS A 89 9.73 -8.99 -0.99
C HIS A 89 10.24 -10.40 -1.33
N ASP A 90 11.26 -10.49 -2.16
CA ASP A 90 11.78 -11.77 -2.66
C ASP A 90 12.24 -12.69 -1.53
N ALA A 91 13.02 -12.16 -0.57
CA ALA A 91 13.54 -12.96 0.54
C ALA A 91 12.45 -13.50 1.49
N VAL A 92 11.33 -12.80 1.62
CA VAL A 92 10.19 -13.27 2.42
C VAL A 92 9.35 -14.26 1.64
N ASP A 93 9.06 -13.98 0.37
CA ASP A 93 8.28 -14.84 -0.52
C ASP A 93 8.96 -16.21 -0.73
N GLU A 94 10.28 -16.21 -0.94
CA GLU A 94 11.11 -17.41 -1.06
C GLU A 94 11.37 -18.13 0.28
N ASN A 95 10.90 -17.61 1.40
CA ASN A 95 11.16 -18.12 2.75
C ASN A 95 12.65 -18.16 3.14
N ASP A 96 13.46 -17.28 2.59
CA ASP A 96 14.86 -17.11 2.94
C ASP A 96 15.02 -16.30 4.24
N MET A 97 14.01 -15.49 4.61
CA MET A 97 13.96 -14.68 5.81
C MET A 97 12.64 -14.86 6.57
N PRO A 98 12.72 -15.00 7.91
CA PRO A 98 13.92 -15.17 8.75
C PRO A 98 14.63 -16.50 8.47
N PRO A 99 15.98 -16.55 8.61
CA PRO A 99 16.74 -17.78 8.29
C PRO A 99 16.37 -18.95 9.21
N LYS A 100 16.26 -20.17 8.66
CA LYS A 100 15.93 -21.37 9.42
C LYS A 100 16.82 -21.56 10.65
N LYS A 101 18.13 -21.29 10.54
CA LYS A 101 19.06 -21.37 11.69
C LYS A 101 18.70 -20.41 12.82
N PHE A 102 18.16 -19.23 12.49
CA PHE A 102 17.68 -18.28 13.49
C PHE A 102 16.38 -18.79 14.13
N LEU A 103 15.44 -19.28 13.35
CA LEU A 103 14.15 -19.80 13.83
C LEU A 103 14.29 -21.05 14.71
N ASN A 104 15.35 -21.83 14.54
CA ASN A 104 15.64 -22.95 15.46
C ASN A 104 15.87 -22.49 16.91
N ASN A 105 16.37 -21.27 17.10
CA ASN A 105 16.60 -20.70 18.43
C ASN A 105 15.46 -19.75 18.86
N TYR A 106 14.69 -19.21 17.92
CA TYR A 106 13.64 -18.22 18.13
C TYR A 106 12.42 -18.57 17.29
N PRO A 107 11.70 -19.68 17.58
CA PRO A 107 10.57 -20.13 16.76
C PRO A 107 9.40 -19.16 16.81
N ASP A 108 9.25 -18.39 17.85
CA ASP A 108 8.25 -17.32 18.04
C ASP A 108 8.45 -16.13 17.08
N ARG A 109 9.61 -16.06 16.42
CA ARG A 109 9.93 -15.05 15.41
C ARG A 109 9.64 -15.49 13.99
N ALA A 110 9.03 -16.65 13.81
CA ALA A 110 8.57 -17.12 12.51
C ALA A 110 7.42 -16.25 12.01
N LEU A 111 7.41 -15.95 10.71
CA LEU A 111 6.32 -15.23 10.10
C LEU A 111 5.16 -16.19 9.82
N SER A 112 3.94 -15.80 10.19
CA SER A 112 2.73 -16.45 9.68
C SER A 112 2.53 -16.13 8.20
N ASP A 113 1.67 -16.89 7.52
CA ASP A 113 1.38 -16.63 6.10
C ASP A 113 0.74 -15.25 5.91
N GLU A 114 -0.13 -14.83 6.82
CA GLU A 114 -0.70 -13.47 6.81
C GLU A 114 0.37 -12.38 6.97
N GLN A 115 1.32 -12.59 7.87
CA GLN A 115 2.42 -11.64 8.07
C GLN A 115 3.36 -11.56 6.87
N LYS A 116 3.61 -12.69 6.20
CA LYS A 116 4.37 -12.71 4.95
C LYS A 116 3.65 -11.92 3.86
N GLU A 117 2.36 -12.18 3.66
CA GLU A 117 1.54 -11.47 2.69
C GLU A 117 1.54 -9.96 2.92
N LYS A 118 1.32 -9.51 4.17
CA LYS A 118 1.38 -8.09 4.52
C LYS A 118 2.73 -7.46 4.20
N LEU A 119 3.81 -8.12 4.60
CA LEU A 119 5.17 -7.60 4.42
C LEU A 119 5.57 -7.55 2.94
N THR A 120 5.25 -8.60 2.17
CA THR A 120 5.55 -8.66 0.74
C THR A 120 4.69 -7.67 -0.06
N THR A 121 3.41 -7.54 0.26
CA THR A 121 2.51 -6.55 -0.35
C THR A 121 3.01 -5.13 -0.07
N TRP A 122 3.28 -4.79 1.18
CA TRP A 122 3.84 -3.48 1.53
C TRP A 122 5.12 -3.17 0.76
N ALA A 123 6.08 -4.10 0.73
CA ALA A 123 7.36 -3.89 0.07
C ALA A 123 7.20 -3.69 -1.44
N LYS A 124 6.33 -4.47 -2.07
CA LYS A 124 6.01 -4.37 -3.49
C LYS A 124 5.30 -3.07 -3.84
N ASP A 125 4.27 -2.71 -3.09
CA ASP A 125 3.47 -1.52 -3.37
C ASP A 125 4.29 -0.24 -3.17
N LEU A 126 5.09 -0.21 -2.09
CA LEU A 126 5.99 0.90 -1.87
C LEU A 126 7.08 0.99 -2.95
N ALA A 127 7.64 -0.12 -3.41
CA ALA A 127 8.59 -0.12 -4.52
C ALA A 127 7.96 0.42 -5.81
N ASN A 128 6.73 -0.01 -6.12
CA ASN A 128 5.99 0.44 -7.30
C ASN A 128 5.66 1.94 -7.24
N SER A 129 5.36 2.46 -6.06
CA SER A 129 5.05 3.89 -5.88
C SER A 129 6.23 4.81 -6.22
N TYR A 130 7.45 4.29 -6.17
CA TYR A 130 8.67 4.99 -6.57
C TYR A 130 9.06 4.77 -8.04
N GLY A 131 8.56 3.71 -8.67
CA GLY A 131 8.90 3.32 -10.04
C GLY A 131 7.85 3.71 -11.10
N GLY A 132 6.79 4.37 -10.69
CA GLY A 132 5.67 4.79 -11.55
C GLY A 132 5.93 6.09 -12.35
N GLU A 133 7.18 6.42 -12.66
CA GLU A 133 7.54 7.51 -13.60
C GLU A 133 7.90 6.93 -14.98
#